data_dde89adfaf3750785d2d9c226c876117
#
_entry.id   dde89adfaf3750785d2d9c226c876117
#
_cell.length_a   1.000
_cell.length_b   1.000
_cell.length_c   1.000
_cell.angle_alpha   90.00
_cell.angle_beta   90.00
_cell.angle_gamma   90.00
#
_symmetry.space_group_name_H-M   'P 1'
#
loop_
_entity.id
_entity.type
_entity.pdbx_description
1 polymer ?
#
loop_
_entity_poly.entity_id
_entity_poly.type
_entity_poly.pdbx_seq_one_letter_code
_entity_poly.pdbx_strand_id
1 'polypeptide(L)'
;MTEFKLWLEFEEVDPTSWDIKNDFANIQVYLPDGRYYGINVWTFQFLATAIAQDINENNNLKGLYIVPPDLFVAELTRECIHATITDLLKIGNLEEVLNPSVLGL
;
A
#
# COMPACT_ATOMS: atom_id res chain seq x y z
N MET A 1 -15.40 1.35 -17.94
CA MET A 1 -14.82 1.61 -16.62
C MET A 1 -14.66 0.28 -15.88
N THR A 2 -13.50 0.06 -15.31
CA THR A 2 -13.23 -1.18 -14.58
C THR A 2 -13.74 -1.06 -13.15
N GLU A 3 -14.64 -1.95 -12.78
CA GLU A 3 -15.08 -2.07 -11.39
C GLU A 3 -14.15 -3.03 -10.66
N PHE A 4 -13.85 -2.72 -9.41
CA PHE A 4 -13.02 -3.58 -8.58
C PHE A 4 -13.48 -3.49 -7.14
N LYS A 5 -13.10 -4.50 -6.35
CA LYS A 5 -13.39 -4.52 -4.93
C LYS A 5 -12.09 -4.41 -4.15
N LEU A 6 -12.17 -3.79 -2.99
CA LEU A 6 -11.03 -3.59 -2.11
C LEU A 6 -11.26 -4.28 -0.77
N TRP A 7 -10.24 -5.00 -0.32
CA TRP A 7 -10.10 -5.37 1.09
C TRP A 7 -8.98 -4.51 1.65
N LEU A 8 -9.25 -3.83 2.77
CA LEU A 8 -8.31 -2.88 3.38
C LEU A 8 -8.05 -3.32 4.81
N GLU A 9 -6.80 -3.66 5.11
CA GLU A 9 -6.42 -4.14 6.43
C GLU A 9 -6.81 -3.16 7.53
N PHE A 10 -6.63 -1.86 7.27
CA PHE A 10 -6.92 -0.83 8.27
C PHE A 10 -8.40 -0.68 8.59
N GLU A 11 -9.29 -1.29 7.82
CA GLU A 11 -10.72 -1.32 8.14
C GLU A 11 -11.08 -2.48 9.07
N GLU A 12 -10.16 -3.43 9.24
CA GLU A 12 -10.38 -4.61 10.08
C GLU A 12 -9.86 -4.45 11.51
N VAL A 13 -9.26 -3.31 11.82
CA VAL A 13 -8.68 -3.05 13.13
C VAL A 13 -9.31 -1.81 13.76
N ASP A 14 -9.07 -1.66 15.07
CA ASP A 14 -9.57 -0.51 15.81
C ASP A 14 -9.00 0.79 15.21
N PRO A 15 -9.87 1.76 14.84
CA PRO A 15 -9.39 3.02 14.29
C PRO A 15 -8.41 3.77 15.20
N THR A 16 -8.46 3.56 16.51
CA THR A 16 -7.56 4.24 17.44
C THR A 16 -6.12 3.70 17.38
N SER A 17 -5.92 2.49 16.81
CA SER A 17 -4.59 1.91 16.65
C SER A 17 -3.97 2.27 15.30
N TRP A 18 -4.55 3.18 14.57
CA TRP A 18 -4.23 3.44 13.18
C TRP A 18 -3.96 4.92 12.95
N ASP A 19 -2.81 5.25 12.38
CA ASP A 19 -2.49 6.63 12.01
C ASP A 19 -2.68 6.77 10.49
N ILE A 20 -3.73 7.44 10.12
CA ILE A 20 -4.13 7.59 8.72
C ILE A 20 -3.00 8.13 7.85
N LYS A 21 -2.18 9.03 8.38
CA LYS A 21 -1.13 9.70 7.60
C LYS A 21 0.28 9.19 7.85
N ASN A 22 0.46 8.31 8.83
CA ASN A 22 1.80 7.83 9.19
C ASN A 22 1.74 6.36 9.59
N ASP A 23 1.46 5.50 8.62
CA ASP A 23 1.34 4.07 8.88
C ASP A 23 1.51 3.29 7.58
N PHE A 24 1.43 1.98 7.69
CA PHE A 24 1.48 1.06 6.56
C PHE A 24 0.36 0.04 6.67
N ALA A 25 0.01 -0.57 5.54
CA ALA A 25 -1.07 -1.54 5.50
C ALA A 25 -0.91 -2.49 4.33
N ASN A 26 -1.53 -3.64 4.44
CA ASN A 26 -1.75 -4.52 3.31
C ASN A 26 -3.15 -4.28 2.77
N ILE A 27 -3.28 -4.30 1.46
CA ILE A 27 -4.59 -4.23 0.81
C ILE A 27 -4.69 -5.34 -0.23
N GLN A 28 -5.92 -5.67 -0.61
CA GLN A 28 -6.17 -6.59 -1.71
C GLN A 28 -7.12 -5.93 -2.70
N VAL A 29 -6.81 -6.11 -3.97
CA VAL A 29 -7.61 -5.56 -5.07
C VAL A 29 -8.15 -6.73 -5.88
N TYR A 30 -9.47 -6.82 -6.00
CA TYR A 30 -10.15 -7.90 -6.74
C TYR A 30 -10.72 -7.32 -8.02
N LEU A 31 -10.27 -7.84 -9.15
CA LEU A 31 -10.74 -7.41 -10.47
C LEU A 31 -11.91 -8.29 -10.94
N PRO A 32 -12.75 -7.75 -11.85
CA PRO A 32 -13.93 -8.50 -12.34
C PRO A 32 -13.59 -9.80 -13.05
N ASP A 33 -12.40 -9.92 -13.63
CA ASP A 33 -11.97 -11.12 -14.37
C ASP A 33 -11.41 -12.23 -13.47
N GLY A 34 -11.47 -12.06 -12.16
CA GLY A 34 -11.00 -13.05 -11.20
C GLY A 34 -9.59 -12.84 -10.70
N ARG A 35 -8.81 -11.95 -11.34
CA ARG A 35 -7.47 -11.63 -10.84
C ARG A 35 -7.58 -10.82 -9.58
N TYR A 36 -6.71 -11.09 -8.60
CA TYR A 36 -6.60 -10.25 -7.43
C TYR A 36 -5.17 -10.20 -6.93
N TYR A 37 -4.84 -9.13 -6.23
CA TYR A 37 -3.48 -8.79 -5.87
C TYR A 37 -3.39 -8.36 -4.42
N GLY A 38 -2.27 -8.74 -3.77
CA GLY A 38 -1.90 -8.19 -2.48
C GLY A 38 -0.89 -7.08 -2.69
N ILE A 39 -1.13 -5.94 -2.09
CA ILE A 39 -0.30 -4.75 -2.25
C ILE A 39 0.07 -4.24 -0.87
N ASN A 40 1.37 -4.03 -0.65
CA ASN A 40 1.86 -3.41 0.56
C ASN A 40 1.92 -1.90 0.33
N VAL A 41 1.25 -1.13 1.17
CA VAL A 41 1.08 0.31 1.00
C VAL A 41 1.66 1.03 2.20
N TRP A 42 2.47 2.07 1.96
CA TRP A 42 2.99 2.96 2.99
C TRP A 42 2.51 4.39 2.70
N THR A 43 2.24 5.14 3.76
CA THR A 43 2.04 6.58 3.58
C THR A 43 3.39 7.26 3.37
N PHE A 44 3.38 8.46 2.77
CA PHE A 44 4.61 9.23 2.58
C PHE A 44 5.30 9.53 3.91
N GLN A 45 4.52 9.86 4.95
CA GLN A 45 5.09 10.14 6.26
C GLN A 45 5.71 8.90 6.90
N PHE A 46 5.13 7.72 6.66
CA PHE A 46 5.67 6.50 7.22
C PHE A 46 7.07 6.18 6.68
N LEU A 47 7.35 6.54 5.44
CA LEU A 47 8.69 6.36 4.89
C LEU A 47 9.73 7.08 5.76
N ALA A 48 9.48 8.34 6.11
CA ALA A 48 10.39 9.11 6.96
C ALA A 48 10.50 8.48 8.36
N THR A 49 9.38 8.02 8.91
CA THR A 49 9.35 7.36 10.21
C THR A 49 10.17 6.07 10.20
N ALA A 50 10.00 5.26 9.16
CA ALA A 50 10.73 4.00 9.01
C ALA A 50 12.23 4.23 8.90
N ILE A 51 12.65 5.24 8.14
CA ILE A 51 14.06 5.59 8.01
C ILE A 51 14.63 6.02 9.36
N ALA A 52 13.90 6.86 10.10
CA ALA A 52 14.34 7.32 11.42
C ALA A 52 14.48 6.15 12.40
N GLN A 53 13.57 5.19 12.35
CA GLN A 53 13.65 3.99 13.17
C GLN A 53 14.86 3.14 12.83
N ASP A 54 15.15 2.99 11.53
CA ASP A 54 16.31 2.21 11.08
C ASP A 54 17.61 2.83 11.57
N ILE A 55 17.73 4.15 11.52
CA ILE A 55 18.90 4.85 12.04
C ILE A 55 19.05 4.61 13.54
N ASN A 56 17.95 4.74 14.27
CA ASN A 56 17.96 4.62 15.72
C ASN A 56 18.24 3.19 16.19
N GLU A 57 17.78 2.20 15.45
CA GLU A 57 17.89 0.78 15.82
C GLU A 57 19.03 0.06 15.10
N ASN A 58 19.84 0.76 14.32
CA ASN A 58 20.93 0.21 13.52
C ASN A 58 20.47 -0.82 12.48
N ASN A 59 19.25 -0.67 11.97
CA ASN A 59 18.73 -1.50 10.89
C ASN A 59 19.12 -0.92 9.53
N ASN A 60 19.19 -1.77 8.52
CA ASN A 60 19.48 -1.37 7.15
C ASN A 60 20.75 -0.50 7.06
N LEU A 61 21.82 -0.91 7.73
CA LEU A 61 23.09 -0.17 7.81
C LEU A 61 22.86 1.26 8.31
N LYS A 62 22.07 1.39 9.39
CA LYS A 62 21.72 2.67 10.02
C LYS A 62 20.97 3.60 9.08
N GLY A 63 19.99 3.06 8.36
CA GLY A 63 19.16 3.85 7.46
C GLY A 63 19.81 4.23 6.15
N LEU A 64 20.86 3.52 5.76
CA LEU A 64 21.53 3.76 4.48
C LEU A 64 20.62 3.43 3.29
N TYR A 65 19.74 2.47 3.46
CA TYR A 65 18.79 2.07 2.44
C TYR A 65 17.50 1.58 3.08
N ILE A 66 16.46 1.45 2.28
CA ILE A 66 15.22 0.84 2.70
C ILE A 66 14.61 0.07 1.52
N VAL A 67 14.05 -1.10 1.81
CA VAL A 67 13.35 -1.87 0.79
C VAL A 67 11.97 -1.25 0.63
N PRO A 68 11.62 -0.77 -0.57
CA PRO A 68 10.36 -0.06 -0.75
C PRO A 68 9.15 -0.99 -0.67
N PRO A 69 7.99 -0.47 -0.27
CA PRO A 69 6.72 -1.18 -0.44
C PRO A 69 6.33 -1.19 -1.91
N ASP A 70 5.18 -1.80 -2.20
CA ASP A 70 4.66 -1.81 -3.56
C ASP A 70 4.10 -0.45 -3.98
N LEU A 71 3.61 0.33 -3.04
CA LEU A 71 2.90 1.58 -3.34
C LEU A 71 3.05 2.58 -2.19
N PHE A 72 3.22 3.86 -2.54
CA PHE A 72 3.16 4.96 -1.58
C PHE A 72 1.89 5.77 -1.83
N VAL A 73 1.23 6.19 -0.75
CA VAL A 73 0.01 7.00 -0.81
C VAL A 73 0.07 8.14 0.20
N ALA A 74 -0.79 9.13 0.01
CA ALA A 74 -0.85 10.26 0.92
C ALA A 74 -1.44 9.89 2.27
N GLU A 75 -2.44 9.02 2.28
CA GLU A 75 -3.14 8.63 3.50
C GLU A 75 -3.81 7.27 3.33
N LEU A 76 -4.05 6.60 4.46
CA LEU A 76 -4.73 5.30 4.48
C LEU A 76 -6.22 5.50 4.71
N THR A 77 -6.92 5.90 3.67
CA THR A 77 -8.38 5.99 3.67
C THR A 77 -8.91 5.23 2.46
N ARG A 78 -10.14 4.75 2.56
CA ARG A 78 -10.75 4.05 1.42
C ARG A 78 -10.82 4.96 0.20
N GLU A 79 -11.14 6.23 0.40
CA GLU A 79 -11.24 7.20 -0.69
C GLU A 79 -9.91 7.37 -1.40
N CYS A 80 -8.82 7.52 -0.65
CA CYS A 80 -7.50 7.68 -1.22
C CYS A 80 -7.06 6.43 -1.98
N ILE A 81 -7.25 5.25 -1.38
CA ILE A 81 -6.87 3.98 -2.00
C ILE A 81 -7.71 3.74 -3.26
N HIS A 82 -9.01 3.96 -3.19
CA HIS A 82 -9.89 3.75 -4.34
C HIS A 82 -9.49 4.66 -5.51
N ALA A 83 -9.26 5.94 -5.24
CA ALA A 83 -8.83 6.89 -6.26
C ALA A 83 -7.48 6.48 -6.87
N THR A 84 -6.55 6.04 -6.02
CA THR A 84 -5.22 5.62 -6.46
C THR A 84 -5.30 4.41 -7.39
N ILE A 85 -6.03 3.37 -6.98
CA ILE A 85 -6.16 2.15 -7.79
C ILE A 85 -6.89 2.47 -9.10
N THR A 86 -7.93 3.30 -9.05
CA THR A 86 -8.64 3.72 -10.26
C THR A 86 -7.68 4.37 -11.25
N ASP A 87 -6.82 5.26 -10.77
CA ASP A 87 -5.87 5.96 -11.63
C ASP A 87 -4.81 5.01 -12.19
N LEU A 88 -4.30 4.10 -11.35
CA LEU A 88 -3.30 3.13 -11.80
C LEU A 88 -3.85 2.21 -12.89
N LEU A 89 -5.10 1.80 -12.79
CA LEU A 89 -5.73 0.94 -13.78
C LEU A 89 -5.88 1.63 -15.14
N LYS A 90 -5.84 2.95 -15.19
CA LYS A 90 -5.82 3.69 -16.45
C LYS A 90 -4.45 3.66 -17.13
N ILE A 91 -3.38 3.46 -16.35
CA ILE A 91 -2.02 3.41 -16.86
C ILE A 91 -1.74 2.03 -17.48
N GLY A 92 -2.24 0.97 -16.84
CA GLY A 92 -2.02 -0.39 -17.30
C GLY A 92 -2.48 -1.41 -16.26
N ASN A 93 -2.04 -2.65 -16.43
CA ASN A 93 -2.30 -3.68 -15.45
C ASN A 93 -1.52 -3.42 -14.17
N LEU A 94 -2.08 -3.78 -13.02
CA LEU A 94 -1.37 -3.59 -11.77
C LEU A 94 -0.03 -4.33 -11.73
N GLU A 95 0.08 -5.46 -12.42
CA GLU A 95 1.33 -6.21 -12.53
C GLU A 95 2.42 -5.43 -13.24
N GLU A 96 2.05 -4.51 -14.12
CA GLU A 96 3.00 -3.73 -14.94
C GLU A 96 3.41 -2.44 -14.25
N VAL A 97 2.50 -1.82 -13.50
CA VAL A 97 2.78 -0.51 -12.87
C VAL A 97 3.27 -0.64 -11.44
N LEU A 98 2.98 -1.76 -10.78
CA LEU A 98 3.44 -2.07 -9.44
C LEU A 98 4.17 -3.42 -9.47
N ASN A 99 4.64 -3.86 -8.33
CA ASN A 99 5.20 -5.21 -8.19
C ASN A 99 4.41 -5.95 -7.11
N PRO A 100 3.10 -6.13 -7.27
CA PRO A 100 2.26 -6.70 -6.23
C PRO A 100 2.41 -8.21 -6.17
N SER A 101 1.95 -8.79 -5.06
CA SER A 101 1.78 -10.24 -4.97
C SER A 101 0.52 -10.62 -5.72
N VAL A 102 0.66 -11.50 -6.72
CA VAL A 102 -0.48 -12.05 -7.44
C VAL A 102 -1.09 -13.15 -6.59
N LEU A 103 -2.31 -12.93 -6.09
CA LEU A 103 -2.96 -13.86 -5.15
C LEU A 103 -3.89 -14.85 -5.85
N GLY A 104 -4.33 -14.55 -7.06
CA GLY A 104 -5.19 -15.44 -7.76
C GLY A 104 -5.59 -14.93 -9.14
N LEU A 105 -6.16 -15.80 -9.88
CA LEU A 105 -6.69 -15.52 -11.20
C LEU A 105 -8.13 -15.97 -11.25
#